data_4da387e04f003d993ccb499f7835c306
#
_entry.id   4da387e04f003d993ccb499f7835c306
#
_cell.length_a   1.000
_cell.length_b   1.000
_cell.length_c   1.000
_cell.angle_alpha   90.00
_cell.angle_beta   90.00
_cell.angle_gamma   90.00
#
_symmetry.space_group_name_H-M   'P 1'
#
loop_
_entity.id
_entity.type
_entity.pdbx_description
1 polymer ?
#
loop_
_entity_poly.entity_id
_entity_poly.type
_entity_poly.pdbx_seq_one_letter_code
_entity_poly.pdbx_strand_id
1 'polypeptide(L)'
;MKQIEDLIAISRKFGQDSRFVIAGGGNTSYKDENRLWVKASGHALATITEDGFAVLDRALLNEMGEKAYNEDTAIREEQVKNDLAAACITKDRRPSVETSLHNCMGFAFVVHLHPTLVNGLMCSVNAEAACKEIFPDALYIEYTDPGYTLFKKVYDRIKAYKAEKGKEPQVIFLQNHGIFVGGDTTAEIEGIYSEVLGKLEAKVAALPEGDTAVSETVTDVVPAIRQMLSRSGRGFKTLKVTKNALVDYFIEGNFKMIAKPFTPDIIVYCKSSYIFIEAESDEEILKQAEEEIEAFVSGKGYTPKVLLIKGIGLIAVGDSSRNAQIITDVFTDAMKIAFYAQSFGGEHPMERAWIDFIDNWEVENYRRKVASSASKGRVEGRTIIVTGAAQGFGEGIARELMAQGANKAIFVKTNVADMASLRNLMKETILNFGALDAFVSNAGVVRAGGLDVMTPENFEFVTKINYEAYFFCAKVASHIMKIETKYDPEYFADIIQVNSKSGLRGSKANFAYAGGKFGGIGLTQSFALELAPYRVKVNSICPGNYYDGPLWSNPENGLFIQYLNAGKVPGAKTVQDVKDYYLAQVPMRKGCNPVDVCKAILYAIDQTGETGQAIPVTGGQVMLA
;
A
#
# COMPACT_ATOMS: atom_id res chain seq x y z
N MET A 1 28.95 -19.99 -2.10
CA MET A 1 30.22 -19.37 -2.61
C MET A 1 30.30 -17.96 -2.08
N LYS A 2 31.48 -17.51 -1.63
CA LYS A 2 31.66 -16.15 -1.07
C LYS A 2 31.14 -15.06 -2.03
N GLN A 3 31.38 -15.18 -3.30
CA GLN A 3 30.94 -14.23 -4.32
C GLN A 3 29.41 -14.09 -4.41
N ILE A 4 28.67 -15.17 -4.17
CA ILE A 4 27.19 -15.12 -4.14
C ILE A 4 26.72 -14.46 -2.85
N GLU A 5 27.40 -14.67 -1.72
CA GLU A 5 27.11 -13.97 -0.48
C GLU A 5 27.37 -12.46 -0.63
N ASP A 6 28.49 -12.09 -1.27
CA ASP A 6 28.82 -10.70 -1.59
C ASP A 6 27.78 -10.07 -2.55
N LEU A 7 27.31 -10.82 -3.56
CA LEU A 7 26.24 -10.40 -4.47
C LEU A 7 24.93 -10.15 -3.73
N ILE A 8 24.53 -11.05 -2.83
CA ILE A 8 23.31 -10.90 -2.01
C ILE A 8 23.47 -9.66 -1.10
N ALA A 9 24.63 -9.49 -0.48
CA ALA A 9 24.88 -8.38 0.44
C ALA A 9 24.78 -7.02 -0.26
N ILE A 10 25.44 -6.83 -1.41
CA ILE A 10 25.39 -5.57 -2.17
C ILE A 10 23.98 -5.31 -2.72
N SER A 11 23.29 -6.36 -3.17
CA SER A 11 21.90 -6.27 -3.67
C SER A 11 20.96 -5.75 -2.58
N ARG A 12 21.04 -6.32 -1.38
CA ARG A 12 20.22 -5.89 -0.24
C ARG A 12 20.58 -4.49 0.23
N LYS A 13 21.86 -4.16 0.27
CA LYS A 13 22.35 -2.82 0.66
C LYS A 13 21.70 -1.74 -0.20
N PHE A 14 21.80 -1.85 -1.52
CA PHE A 14 21.20 -0.89 -2.43
C PHE A 14 19.68 -0.99 -2.48
N GLY A 15 19.13 -2.21 -2.42
CA GLY A 15 17.68 -2.43 -2.47
C GLY A 15 16.92 -1.90 -1.25
N GLN A 16 17.58 -1.72 -0.11
CA GLN A 16 17.01 -1.14 1.11
C GLN A 16 17.11 0.38 1.18
N ASP A 17 17.85 1.00 0.28
CA ASP A 17 18.04 2.45 0.23
C ASP A 17 17.21 3.05 -0.93
N SER A 18 16.16 3.78 -0.58
CA SER A 18 15.23 4.41 -1.54
C SER A 18 15.88 5.46 -2.45
N ARG A 19 17.11 5.91 -2.16
CA ARG A 19 17.86 6.78 -3.05
C ARG A 19 18.33 6.06 -4.31
N PHE A 20 18.47 4.73 -4.25
CA PHE A 20 18.98 3.87 -5.32
C PHE A 20 17.88 3.03 -5.99
N VAL A 21 16.93 2.52 -5.21
CA VAL A 21 15.91 1.58 -5.69
C VAL A 21 14.55 1.94 -5.13
N ILE A 22 13.59 2.09 -6.03
CA ILE A 22 12.18 2.26 -5.70
C ILE A 22 11.41 1.12 -6.34
N ALA A 23 10.47 0.54 -5.60
CA ALA A 23 9.64 -0.60 -6.01
C ALA A 23 10.49 -1.81 -6.45
N GLY A 24 10.35 -2.27 -7.68
CA GLY A 24 11.04 -3.43 -8.23
C GLY A 24 12.21 -3.11 -9.16
N GLY A 25 12.65 -1.84 -9.20
CA GLY A 25 13.71 -1.36 -10.09
C GLY A 25 15.08 -1.96 -9.80
N GLY A 26 15.97 -1.85 -10.79
CA GLY A 26 17.35 -2.28 -10.69
C GLY A 26 17.59 -3.79 -10.70
N ASN A 27 18.81 -4.17 -11.04
CA ASN A 27 19.27 -5.55 -10.97
C ASN A 27 20.80 -5.62 -10.74
N THR A 28 21.24 -6.79 -10.29
CA THR A 28 22.63 -7.06 -9.90
C THR A 28 23.05 -8.40 -10.44
N SER A 29 24.34 -8.54 -10.72
CA SER A 29 24.91 -9.81 -11.20
C SER A 29 26.33 -10.03 -10.68
N TYR A 30 26.69 -11.31 -10.65
CA TYR A 30 28.05 -11.80 -10.56
C TYR A 30 28.30 -12.75 -11.71
N LYS A 31 29.51 -12.78 -12.24
CA LYS A 31 29.93 -13.75 -13.26
C LYS A 31 31.37 -14.23 -13.06
N ASP A 32 31.56 -15.51 -13.38
CA ASP A 32 32.88 -16.13 -13.58
C ASP A 32 33.13 -16.37 -15.10
N GLU A 33 34.10 -17.19 -15.44
CA GLU A 33 34.40 -17.49 -16.85
C GLU A 33 33.24 -18.16 -17.59
N ASN A 34 32.46 -19.02 -16.90
CA ASN A 34 31.48 -19.90 -17.51
C ASN A 34 30.02 -19.51 -17.23
N ARG A 35 29.75 -18.82 -16.12
CA ARG A 35 28.39 -18.59 -15.61
C ARG A 35 28.15 -17.15 -15.24
N LEU A 36 26.91 -16.72 -15.42
CA LEU A 36 26.36 -15.46 -14.94
C LEU A 36 25.22 -15.74 -13.96
N TRP A 37 25.31 -15.18 -12.76
CA TRP A 37 24.22 -15.08 -11.79
C TRP A 37 23.62 -13.67 -11.90
N VAL A 38 22.37 -13.57 -12.28
CA VAL A 38 21.68 -12.28 -12.42
C VAL A 38 20.31 -12.33 -11.75
N LYS A 39 19.89 -11.22 -11.15
CA LYS A 39 18.58 -11.11 -10.49
C LYS A 39 17.47 -11.60 -11.42
N ALA A 40 16.66 -12.54 -10.93
CA ALA A 40 15.49 -13.03 -11.62
C ALA A 40 14.31 -12.04 -11.53
N SER A 41 13.47 -12.03 -12.56
CA SER A 41 12.25 -11.21 -12.59
C SER A 41 11.30 -11.60 -11.47
N GLY A 42 10.68 -10.61 -10.82
CA GLY A 42 9.75 -10.82 -9.71
C GLY A 42 10.38 -10.81 -8.31
N HIS A 43 11.69 -10.72 -8.18
CA HIS A 43 12.39 -10.62 -6.90
C HIS A 43 12.80 -9.17 -6.60
N ALA A 44 12.61 -8.71 -5.35
CA ALA A 44 13.03 -7.40 -4.90
C ALA A 44 14.48 -7.46 -4.37
N LEU A 45 15.33 -6.50 -4.74
CA LEU A 45 16.71 -6.44 -4.28
C LEU A 45 16.79 -6.36 -2.74
N ALA A 46 15.90 -5.62 -2.09
CA ALA A 46 15.89 -5.42 -0.63
C ALA A 46 15.82 -6.71 0.19
N THR A 47 15.21 -7.77 -0.34
CA THR A 47 14.95 -9.04 0.36
C THR A 47 15.50 -10.25 -0.37
N ILE A 48 16.29 -10.05 -1.43
CA ILE A 48 16.77 -11.12 -2.30
C ILE A 48 17.59 -12.16 -1.52
N THR A 49 17.42 -13.42 -1.90
CA THR A 49 18.20 -14.57 -1.44
C THR A 49 18.85 -15.25 -2.63
N GLU A 50 19.64 -16.29 -2.42
CA GLU A 50 20.26 -17.04 -3.51
C GLU A 50 19.25 -17.52 -4.56
N ASP A 51 18.05 -17.90 -4.12
CA ASP A 51 16.94 -18.32 -4.99
C ASP A 51 16.39 -17.20 -5.88
N GLY A 52 16.73 -15.96 -5.58
CA GLY A 52 16.36 -14.79 -6.37
C GLY A 52 17.24 -14.54 -7.61
N PHE A 53 18.27 -15.37 -7.84
CA PHE A 53 19.17 -15.23 -9.00
C PHE A 53 18.96 -16.36 -10.01
N ALA A 54 18.80 -16.00 -11.28
CA ALA A 54 18.88 -16.93 -12.40
C ALA A 54 20.36 -17.16 -12.75
N VAL A 55 20.72 -18.40 -13.09
CA VAL A 55 22.07 -18.77 -13.52
C VAL A 55 22.04 -19.08 -15.01
N LEU A 56 22.93 -18.44 -15.77
CA LEU A 56 22.99 -18.59 -17.23
C LEU A 56 24.40 -19.01 -17.70
N ASP A 57 24.43 -19.71 -18.83
CA ASP A 57 25.63 -20.11 -19.56
C ASP A 57 26.19 -18.91 -20.33
N ARG A 58 27.42 -18.51 -20.04
CA ARG A 58 28.05 -17.34 -20.66
C ARG A 58 28.48 -17.57 -22.11
N ALA A 59 28.81 -18.79 -22.50
CA ALA A 59 29.16 -19.06 -23.88
C ALA A 59 27.96 -18.75 -24.80
N LEU A 60 26.76 -19.23 -24.43
CA LEU A 60 25.54 -18.93 -25.16
C LEU A 60 25.17 -17.43 -25.14
N LEU A 61 25.38 -16.76 -24.00
CA LEU A 61 25.15 -15.30 -23.91
C LEU A 61 26.12 -14.50 -24.79
N ASN A 62 27.38 -14.94 -24.92
CA ASN A 62 28.37 -14.28 -25.77
C ASN A 62 28.01 -14.44 -27.26
N GLU A 63 27.49 -15.61 -27.67
CA GLU A 63 27.01 -15.84 -29.03
C GLU A 63 25.88 -14.87 -29.42
N MET A 64 24.99 -14.54 -28.48
CA MET A 64 23.90 -13.57 -28.69
C MET A 64 24.41 -12.17 -29.08
N GLY A 65 25.59 -11.77 -28.62
CA GLY A 65 26.21 -10.48 -28.95
C GLY A 65 26.62 -10.33 -30.41
N GLU A 66 26.95 -11.44 -31.07
CA GLU A 66 27.40 -11.51 -32.46
C GLU A 66 26.27 -11.98 -33.42
N LYS A 67 25.16 -12.49 -32.87
CA LYS A 67 24.03 -13.01 -33.65
C LYS A 67 23.25 -11.91 -34.33
N ALA A 68 22.94 -12.10 -35.62
CA ALA A 68 22.00 -11.26 -36.34
C ALA A 68 20.57 -11.73 -36.06
N TYR A 69 19.74 -10.87 -35.50
CA TYR A 69 18.32 -11.11 -35.26
C TYR A 69 17.45 -10.47 -36.33
N ASN A 70 16.17 -10.85 -36.37
CA ASN A 70 15.21 -10.32 -37.32
C ASN A 70 15.04 -8.79 -37.18
N GLU A 71 14.80 -8.08 -38.29
CA GLU A 71 14.54 -6.63 -38.26
C GLU A 71 13.18 -6.28 -37.66
N ASP A 72 12.18 -7.16 -37.83
CA ASP A 72 10.88 -6.99 -37.18
C ASP A 72 11.02 -7.12 -35.65
N THR A 73 10.54 -6.09 -34.94
CA THR A 73 10.71 -5.98 -33.49
C THR A 73 10.05 -7.13 -32.73
N ALA A 74 8.84 -7.54 -33.11
CA ALA A 74 8.11 -8.61 -32.38
C ALA A 74 8.81 -9.96 -32.56
N ILE A 75 9.24 -10.28 -33.80
CA ILE A 75 9.97 -11.52 -34.10
C ILE A 75 11.34 -11.52 -33.40
N ARG A 76 12.03 -10.39 -33.42
CA ARG A 76 13.34 -10.23 -32.76
C ARG A 76 13.25 -10.45 -31.26
N GLU A 77 12.33 -9.80 -30.57
CA GLU A 77 12.18 -9.95 -29.12
C GLU A 77 11.80 -11.38 -28.71
N GLU A 78 10.99 -12.08 -29.54
CA GLU A 78 10.68 -13.50 -29.32
C GLU A 78 11.94 -14.38 -29.51
N GLN A 79 12.76 -14.13 -30.53
CA GLN A 79 14.03 -14.83 -30.75
C GLN A 79 15.00 -14.63 -29.58
N VAL A 80 15.18 -13.38 -29.13
CA VAL A 80 16.05 -13.03 -27.99
C VAL A 80 15.55 -13.69 -26.70
N LYS A 81 14.26 -13.69 -26.46
CA LYS A 81 13.63 -14.35 -25.31
C LYS A 81 13.91 -15.88 -25.32
N ASN A 82 13.81 -16.51 -26.49
CA ASN A 82 14.10 -17.94 -26.64
C ASN A 82 15.58 -18.26 -26.42
N ASP A 83 16.50 -17.43 -26.93
CA ASP A 83 17.93 -17.59 -26.71
C ASP A 83 18.31 -17.40 -25.23
N LEU A 84 17.74 -16.39 -24.54
CA LEU A 84 17.92 -16.19 -23.10
C LEU A 84 17.38 -17.39 -22.30
N ALA A 85 16.23 -17.94 -22.68
CA ALA A 85 15.66 -19.11 -22.04
C ALA A 85 16.53 -20.37 -22.27
N ALA A 86 17.13 -20.51 -23.45
CA ALA A 86 18.07 -21.58 -23.77
C ALA A 86 19.35 -21.47 -22.92
N ALA A 87 19.91 -20.27 -22.77
CA ALA A 87 21.08 -20.00 -21.95
C ALA A 87 20.81 -20.17 -20.43
N CYS A 88 19.56 -20.07 -19.98
CA CYS A 88 19.21 -20.17 -18.57
C CYS A 88 19.33 -21.62 -18.07
N ILE A 89 20.21 -21.86 -17.09
CA ILE A 89 20.45 -23.16 -16.45
C ILE A 89 19.35 -23.44 -15.41
N THR A 90 18.93 -22.44 -14.63
CA THR A 90 17.84 -22.51 -13.65
C THR A 90 16.49 -22.32 -14.33
N LYS A 91 15.89 -23.43 -14.79
CA LYS A 91 14.68 -23.42 -15.66
C LYS A 91 13.41 -22.89 -15.00
N ASP A 92 13.36 -22.83 -13.69
CA ASP A 92 12.25 -22.31 -12.86
C ASP A 92 12.32 -20.78 -12.65
N ARG A 93 13.38 -20.11 -13.13
CA ARG A 93 13.63 -18.68 -12.92
C ARG A 93 13.73 -17.95 -14.24
N ARG A 94 12.98 -16.84 -14.35
CA ARG A 94 13.03 -15.97 -15.53
C ARG A 94 14.14 -14.93 -15.32
N PRO A 95 15.21 -14.91 -16.13
CA PRO A 95 16.26 -13.90 -16.03
C PRO A 95 15.73 -12.50 -16.35
N SER A 96 16.43 -11.45 -15.87
CA SER A 96 16.16 -10.08 -16.25
C SER A 96 16.29 -9.89 -17.77
N VAL A 97 15.49 -9.00 -18.33
CA VAL A 97 15.61 -8.58 -19.74
C VAL A 97 16.96 -7.92 -20.05
N GLU A 98 17.65 -7.42 -19.02
CA GLU A 98 18.95 -6.77 -19.11
C GLU A 98 20.12 -7.72 -18.90
N THR A 99 19.88 -9.03 -18.85
CA THR A 99 20.89 -10.06 -18.65
C THR A 99 22.08 -9.93 -19.63
N SER A 100 21.79 -9.65 -20.89
CA SER A 100 22.83 -9.47 -21.92
C SER A 100 23.71 -8.24 -21.65
N LEU A 101 23.15 -7.17 -21.08
CA LEU A 101 23.89 -5.97 -20.65
C LEU A 101 24.85 -6.30 -19.49
N HIS A 102 24.38 -7.08 -18.50
CA HIS A 102 25.24 -7.56 -17.43
C HIS A 102 26.37 -8.44 -17.93
N ASN A 103 26.13 -9.27 -18.95
CA ASN A 103 27.15 -10.15 -19.49
C ASN A 103 28.22 -9.41 -20.32
N CYS A 104 27.83 -8.37 -21.07
CA CYS A 104 28.75 -7.69 -22.00
C CYS A 104 29.78 -6.75 -21.32
N MET A 105 29.56 -6.34 -20.07
CA MET A 105 30.57 -5.64 -19.28
C MET A 105 31.57 -6.67 -18.72
N GLY A 106 32.89 -6.45 -18.88
CA GLY A 106 33.94 -7.44 -18.55
C GLY A 106 34.26 -7.61 -17.08
N PHE A 107 33.54 -6.95 -16.16
CA PHE A 107 33.78 -6.99 -14.71
C PHE A 107 33.07 -8.17 -14.03
N ALA A 108 33.62 -8.66 -12.91
CA ALA A 108 33.06 -9.77 -12.16
C ALA A 108 31.65 -9.44 -11.59
N PHE A 109 31.47 -8.24 -11.06
CA PHE A 109 30.18 -7.75 -10.57
C PHE A 109 29.69 -6.61 -11.47
N VAL A 110 28.38 -6.62 -11.74
CA VAL A 110 27.69 -5.52 -12.43
C VAL A 110 26.40 -5.18 -11.68
N VAL A 111 26.24 -3.92 -11.35
CA VAL A 111 25.09 -3.38 -10.64
C VAL A 111 24.42 -2.31 -11.48
N HIS A 112 23.15 -2.53 -11.81
CA HIS A 112 22.29 -1.59 -12.51
C HIS A 112 21.23 -1.06 -11.58
N LEU A 113 21.16 0.25 -11.42
CA LEU A 113 20.21 0.93 -10.53
C LEU A 113 19.66 2.19 -11.19
N HIS A 114 18.57 2.72 -10.59
CA HIS A 114 17.89 3.94 -11.02
C HIS A 114 17.96 5.06 -9.95
N PRO A 115 19.16 5.49 -9.48
CA PRO A 115 19.23 6.47 -8.41
C PRO A 115 18.55 7.78 -8.81
N THR A 116 17.74 8.35 -7.91
CA THR A 116 17.00 9.60 -8.15
C THR A 116 17.90 10.74 -8.66
N LEU A 117 19.08 10.93 -8.05
CA LEU A 117 20.03 11.96 -8.47
C LEU A 117 20.62 11.71 -9.86
N VAL A 118 20.91 10.45 -10.19
CA VAL A 118 21.38 10.06 -11.53
C VAL A 118 20.29 10.35 -12.55
N ASN A 119 19.04 9.99 -12.26
CA ASN A 119 17.92 10.27 -13.13
C ASN A 119 17.59 11.78 -13.20
N GLY A 120 17.89 12.57 -12.17
CA GLY A 120 17.86 14.02 -12.25
C GLY A 120 18.78 14.57 -13.35
N LEU A 121 19.98 14.01 -13.53
CA LEU A 121 20.87 14.31 -14.64
C LEU A 121 20.37 13.66 -15.95
N MET A 122 20.08 12.35 -15.95
CA MET A 122 19.77 11.58 -17.17
C MET A 122 18.44 11.95 -17.82
N CYS A 123 17.52 12.54 -17.08
CA CYS A 123 16.23 13.03 -17.55
C CYS A 123 16.24 14.57 -17.74
N SER A 124 17.40 15.16 -18.01
CA SER A 124 17.56 16.61 -18.25
C SER A 124 17.91 16.95 -19.68
N VAL A 125 17.65 18.20 -20.07
CA VAL A 125 17.95 18.72 -21.41
C VAL A 125 19.44 18.63 -21.74
N ASN A 126 20.31 18.90 -20.76
CA ASN A 126 21.76 18.92 -20.95
C ASN A 126 22.44 17.62 -20.47
N ALA A 127 21.73 16.50 -20.40
CA ALA A 127 22.22 15.24 -19.85
C ALA A 127 23.57 14.80 -20.43
N GLU A 128 23.72 14.79 -21.77
CA GLU A 128 24.95 14.36 -22.42
C GLU A 128 26.13 15.31 -22.14
N ALA A 129 25.93 16.62 -22.26
CA ALA A 129 26.97 17.62 -22.05
C ALA A 129 27.44 17.62 -20.59
N ALA A 130 26.51 17.62 -19.64
CA ALA A 130 26.82 17.58 -18.22
C ALA A 130 27.46 16.23 -17.79
N CYS A 131 27.03 15.12 -18.38
CA CYS A 131 27.66 13.83 -18.15
C CYS A 131 29.13 13.82 -18.58
N LYS A 132 29.43 14.32 -19.78
CA LYS A 132 30.81 14.44 -20.29
C LYS A 132 31.68 15.37 -19.45
N GLU A 133 31.11 16.46 -18.93
CA GLU A 133 31.83 17.39 -18.04
C GLU A 133 32.15 16.77 -16.68
N ILE A 134 31.16 16.16 -16.03
CA ILE A 134 31.27 15.68 -14.64
C ILE A 134 31.95 14.30 -14.58
N PHE A 135 31.72 13.46 -15.59
CA PHE A 135 32.16 12.06 -15.67
C PHE A 135 32.87 11.75 -17.00
N PRO A 136 34.04 12.34 -17.29
CA PRO A 136 34.71 12.23 -18.60
C PRO A 136 35.16 10.81 -18.96
N ASP A 137 35.27 9.92 -17.97
CA ASP A 137 35.62 8.51 -18.16
C ASP A 137 34.37 7.59 -18.19
N ALA A 138 33.16 8.13 -18.10
CA ALA A 138 31.94 7.34 -18.21
C ALA A 138 31.46 7.25 -19.67
N LEU A 139 30.73 6.19 -19.98
CA LEU A 139 30.06 6.04 -21.25
C LEU A 139 28.63 6.58 -21.12
N TYR A 140 28.25 7.51 -21.98
CA TYR A 140 26.87 8.00 -22.10
C TYR A 140 26.18 7.30 -23.28
N ILE A 141 24.96 6.83 -23.04
CA ILE A 141 24.09 6.21 -24.06
C ILE A 141 22.80 7.03 -24.12
N GLU A 142 22.54 7.59 -25.28
CA GLU A 142 21.27 8.27 -25.58
C GLU A 142 20.09 7.29 -25.50
N TYR A 143 18.88 7.80 -25.23
CA TYR A 143 17.69 6.95 -25.05
C TYR A 143 17.59 5.92 -26.18
N THR A 144 17.30 4.71 -25.76
CA THR A 144 17.11 3.56 -26.64
C THR A 144 16.11 2.63 -25.98
N ASP A 145 15.17 2.15 -26.78
CA ASP A 145 14.15 1.24 -26.30
C ASP A 145 14.79 0.02 -25.59
N PRO A 146 14.33 -0.32 -24.38
CA PRO A 146 14.87 -1.43 -23.62
C PRO A 146 14.68 -2.77 -24.36
N GLY A 147 15.50 -3.77 -23.98
CA GLY A 147 15.54 -5.06 -24.66
C GLY A 147 16.76 -5.18 -25.59
N TYR A 148 16.62 -5.92 -26.68
CA TYR A 148 17.74 -6.19 -27.58
C TYR A 148 18.37 -4.92 -28.18
N THR A 149 17.57 -3.94 -28.53
CA THR A 149 18.06 -2.70 -29.18
C THR A 149 19.02 -1.95 -28.26
N LEU A 150 18.67 -1.80 -26.98
CA LEU A 150 19.54 -1.20 -25.97
C LEU A 150 20.82 -2.04 -25.76
N PHE A 151 20.67 -3.37 -25.65
CA PHE A 151 21.82 -4.27 -25.50
C PHE A 151 22.81 -4.11 -26.64
N LYS A 152 22.35 -4.19 -27.88
CA LYS A 152 23.21 -4.10 -29.07
C LYS A 152 23.96 -2.76 -29.13
N LYS A 153 23.27 -1.69 -28.84
CA LYS A 153 23.86 -0.33 -28.81
C LYS A 153 24.95 -0.22 -27.73
N VAL A 154 24.66 -0.66 -26.51
CA VAL A 154 25.64 -0.64 -25.40
C VAL A 154 26.84 -1.52 -25.74
N TYR A 155 26.62 -2.71 -26.28
CA TYR A 155 27.67 -3.64 -26.68
C TYR A 155 28.63 -3.03 -27.70
N ASP A 156 28.10 -2.41 -28.76
CA ASP A 156 28.90 -1.78 -29.80
C ASP A 156 29.64 -0.53 -29.26
N ARG A 157 29.02 0.24 -28.37
CA ARG A 157 29.65 1.40 -27.72
C ARG A 157 30.75 1.00 -26.75
N ILE A 158 30.62 -0.10 -26.01
CA ILE A 158 31.72 -0.64 -25.15
C ILE A 158 32.90 -1.04 -26.04
N LYS A 159 32.68 -1.72 -27.18
CA LYS A 159 33.75 -2.07 -28.13
C LYS A 159 34.47 -0.82 -28.66
N ALA A 160 33.73 0.19 -29.06
CA ALA A 160 34.31 1.45 -29.53
C ALA A 160 35.10 2.17 -28.43
N TYR A 161 34.56 2.24 -27.20
CA TYR A 161 35.25 2.83 -26.06
C TYR A 161 36.56 2.11 -25.72
N LYS A 162 36.56 0.75 -25.75
CA LYS A 162 37.78 -0.06 -25.53
C LYS A 162 38.83 0.21 -26.60
N ALA A 163 38.42 0.34 -27.86
CA ALA A 163 39.33 0.65 -28.96
C ALA A 163 39.96 2.07 -28.82
N GLU A 164 39.20 3.04 -28.33
CA GLU A 164 39.65 4.43 -28.13
C GLU A 164 40.48 4.61 -26.86
N LYS A 165 40.01 4.08 -25.72
CA LYS A 165 40.61 4.35 -24.38
C LYS A 165 41.55 3.27 -23.88
N GLY A 166 41.60 2.10 -24.52
CA GLY A 166 42.41 0.97 -24.06
C GLY A 166 41.92 0.29 -22.78
N LYS A 167 40.78 0.68 -22.23
CA LYS A 167 40.13 0.14 -21.03
C LYS A 167 38.64 0.00 -21.19
N GLU A 168 37.99 -0.80 -20.37
CA GLU A 168 36.52 -0.87 -20.32
C GLU A 168 35.91 0.29 -19.53
N PRO A 169 34.71 0.78 -19.91
CA PRO A 169 33.97 1.75 -19.09
C PRO A 169 33.43 1.05 -17.84
N GLN A 170 33.78 1.54 -16.64
CA GLN A 170 33.23 1.06 -15.38
C GLN A 170 31.82 1.63 -15.14
N VAL A 171 31.52 2.81 -15.70
CA VAL A 171 30.26 3.52 -15.52
C VAL A 171 29.62 3.76 -16.88
N ILE A 172 28.36 3.36 -17.01
CA ILE A 172 27.54 3.59 -18.21
C ILE A 172 26.26 4.27 -17.77
N PHE A 173 26.05 5.50 -18.23
CA PHE A 173 24.82 6.25 -18.02
C PHE A 173 23.86 6.02 -19.18
N LEU A 174 22.59 5.76 -18.86
CA LEU A 174 21.52 5.58 -19.83
C LEU A 174 20.51 6.72 -19.71
N GLN A 175 20.31 7.48 -20.77
CA GLN A 175 19.34 8.58 -20.83
C GLN A 175 17.93 8.06 -20.54
N ASN A 176 17.19 8.77 -19.68
CA ASN A 176 15.83 8.44 -19.26
C ASN A 176 15.66 7.00 -18.69
N HIS A 177 16.72 6.45 -18.04
CA HIS A 177 16.69 5.09 -17.52
C HIS A 177 17.43 4.97 -16.18
N GLY A 178 18.76 5.06 -16.19
CA GLY A 178 19.56 4.85 -14.99
C GLY A 178 21.06 4.70 -15.26
N ILE A 179 21.73 3.86 -14.47
CA ILE A 179 23.18 3.69 -14.51
C ILE A 179 23.58 2.21 -14.36
N PHE A 180 24.59 1.77 -15.11
CA PHE A 180 25.33 0.53 -14.87
C PHE A 180 26.69 0.85 -14.28
N VAL A 181 27.09 0.09 -13.27
CA VAL A 181 28.43 0.15 -12.67
C VAL A 181 29.02 -1.25 -12.64
N GLY A 182 30.23 -1.40 -13.22
CA GLY A 182 31.00 -2.63 -13.21
C GLY A 182 32.24 -2.52 -12.31
N GLY A 183 32.57 -3.59 -11.59
CA GLY A 183 33.77 -3.70 -10.77
C GLY A 183 34.13 -5.16 -10.47
N ASP A 184 35.36 -5.42 -10.07
CA ASP A 184 35.80 -6.78 -9.72
C ASP A 184 35.53 -7.11 -8.25
N THR A 185 35.17 -6.12 -7.46
CA THR A 185 34.72 -6.28 -6.08
C THR A 185 33.48 -5.43 -5.79
N THR A 186 32.67 -5.86 -4.80
CA THR A 186 31.51 -5.08 -4.35
C THR A 186 31.92 -3.74 -3.69
N ALA A 187 33.08 -3.70 -3.03
CA ALA A 187 33.61 -2.47 -2.43
C ALA A 187 33.97 -1.42 -3.48
N GLU A 188 34.49 -1.83 -4.63
CA GLU A 188 34.77 -0.94 -5.78
C GLU A 188 33.47 -0.32 -6.31
N ILE A 189 32.43 -1.12 -6.51
CA ILE A 189 31.13 -0.64 -6.97
C ILE A 189 30.52 0.36 -5.97
N GLU A 190 30.60 0.07 -4.67
CA GLU A 190 30.12 0.99 -3.63
C GLU A 190 30.86 2.32 -3.66
N GLY A 191 32.18 2.27 -3.86
CA GLY A 191 33.02 3.46 -4.01
C GLY A 191 32.61 4.32 -5.22
N ILE A 192 32.39 3.68 -6.37
CA ILE A 192 31.96 4.35 -7.60
C ILE A 192 30.57 5.00 -7.42
N TYR A 193 29.58 4.28 -6.85
CA TYR A 193 28.26 4.88 -6.58
C TYR A 193 28.36 6.06 -5.62
N SER A 194 29.18 5.97 -4.57
CA SER A 194 29.38 7.07 -3.62
C SER A 194 30.02 8.28 -4.31
N GLU A 195 30.99 8.07 -5.20
CA GLU A 195 31.61 9.15 -5.97
C GLU A 195 30.61 9.81 -6.93
N VAL A 196 29.84 9.00 -7.67
CA VAL A 196 28.82 9.49 -8.61
C VAL A 196 27.81 10.36 -7.89
N LEU A 197 27.23 9.86 -6.79
CA LEU A 197 26.23 10.62 -6.04
C LEU A 197 26.81 11.88 -5.41
N GLY A 198 28.02 11.82 -4.81
CA GLY A 198 28.65 12.99 -4.21
C GLY A 198 28.96 14.11 -5.22
N LYS A 199 29.36 13.76 -6.45
CA LYS A 199 29.54 14.74 -7.53
C LYS A 199 28.23 15.39 -7.97
N LEU A 200 27.14 14.62 -8.03
CA LEU A 200 25.82 15.12 -8.41
C LEU A 200 25.19 15.96 -7.29
N GLU A 201 25.29 15.51 -6.02
CA GLU A 201 24.82 16.28 -4.85
C GLU A 201 25.41 17.68 -4.79
N ALA A 202 26.68 17.84 -5.17
CA ALA A 202 27.36 19.13 -5.23
C ALA A 202 26.84 20.07 -6.35
N LYS A 203 26.05 19.57 -7.29
CA LYS A 203 25.56 20.33 -8.47
C LYS A 203 24.07 20.67 -8.39
N VAL A 204 23.29 19.99 -7.54
CA VAL A 204 21.84 20.17 -7.46
C VAL A 204 21.43 21.04 -6.28
N ALA A 205 20.27 21.69 -6.40
CA ALA A 205 19.64 22.38 -5.28
C ALA A 205 19.05 21.39 -4.28
N ALA A 206 18.97 21.77 -3.00
CA ALA A 206 18.26 20.99 -2.00
C ALA A 206 16.77 20.90 -2.31
N LEU A 207 16.18 19.71 -2.10
CA LEU A 207 14.74 19.53 -2.25
C LEU A 207 13.96 20.42 -1.28
N PRO A 208 12.76 20.89 -1.66
CA PRO A 208 11.81 21.42 -0.69
C PRO A 208 11.49 20.36 0.36
N GLU A 209 11.74 20.69 1.64
CA GLU A 209 11.54 19.77 2.77
C GLU A 209 10.49 20.29 3.74
N GLY A 210 9.85 19.37 4.45
CA GLY A 210 8.88 19.62 5.51
C GLY A 210 7.46 19.17 5.12
N ASP A 211 6.74 18.75 6.17
CA ASP A 211 5.31 18.46 6.06
C ASP A 211 4.52 19.78 5.98
N THR A 212 3.53 19.80 5.10
CA THR A 212 2.60 20.91 4.97
C THR A 212 1.21 20.49 5.44
N ALA A 213 0.43 21.46 5.92
CA ALA A 213 -0.90 21.17 6.46
C ALA A 213 -1.82 20.65 5.35
N VAL A 214 -2.44 19.51 5.61
CA VAL A 214 -3.52 19.00 4.76
C VAL A 214 -4.81 19.71 5.13
N SER A 215 -5.57 20.17 4.13
CA SER A 215 -6.87 20.81 4.34
C SER A 215 -7.80 19.91 5.15
N GLU A 216 -8.64 20.50 6.01
CA GLU A 216 -9.71 19.77 6.70
C GLU A 216 -10.74 19.19 5.73
N THR A 217 -10.90 19.80 4.57
CA THR A 217 -11.81 19.36 3.49
C THR A 217 -11.40 18.02 2.84
N VAL A 218 -10.21 17.52 3.15
CA VAL A 218 -9.74 16.20 2.68
C VAL A 218 -10.74 15.08 3.00
N THR A 219 -11.44 15.18 4.15
CA THR A 219 -12.45 14.20 4.57
C THR A 219 -13.78 14.31 3.81
N ASP A 220 -13.99 15.41 3.10
CA ASP A 220 -15.18 15.67 2.29
C ASP A 220 -14.93 15.35 0.80
N VAL A 221 -13.75 15.68 0.31
CA VAL A 221 -13.39 15.57 -1.12
C VAL A 221 -12.87 14.19 -1.48
N VAL A 222 -11.92 13.65 -0.74
CA VAL A 222 -11.22 12.41 -1.12
C VAL A 222 -12.13 11.17 -1.13
N PRO A 223 -13.06 10.98 -0.18
CA PRO A 223 -14.01 9.86 -0.24
C PRO A 223 -14.92 9.91 -1.47
N ALA A 224 -15.37 11.09 -1.87
CA ALA A 224 -16.14 11.28 -3.10
C ALA A 224 -15.34 10.86 -4.35
N ILE A 225 -14.10 11.33 -4.46
CA ILE A 225 -13.18 10.96 -5.55
C ILE A 225 -12.95 9.45 -5.59
N ARG A 226 -12.77 8.82 -4.42
CA ARG A 226 -12.61 7.36 -4.35
C ARG A 226 -13.81 6.63 -4.93
N GLN A 227 -15.02 7.09 -4.69
CA GLN A 227 -16.22 6.46 -5.26
C GLN A 227 -16.33 6.72 -6.77
N MET A 228 -16.04 7.92 -7.26
CA MET A 228 -15.96 8.20 -8.70
C MET A 228 -14.99 7.26 -9.41
N LEU A 229 -13.85 6.92 -8.79
CA LEU A 229 -12.84 6.02 -9.32
C LEU A 229 -13.24 4.54 -9.24
N SER A 230 -14.11 4.16 -8.29
CA SER A 230 -14.48 2.77 -7.97
C SER A 230 -15.76 2.32 -8.67
N ARG A 231 -16.70 3.23 -8.95
CA ARG A 231 -18.04 2.95 -9.50
C ARG A 231 -17.99 2.28 -10.88
N SER A 232 -19.13 1.82 -11.36
CA SER A 232 -19.30 1.25 -12.71
C SER A 232 -18.47 -0.03 -12.95
N GLY A 233 -18.31 -0.88 -11.93
CA GLY A 233 -17.60 -2.15 -12.04
C GLY A 233 -16.07 -2.05 -12.04
N ARG A 234 -15.50 -0.87 -11.77
CA ARG A 234 -14.04 -0.66 -11.72
C ARG A 234 -13.37 -1.28 -10.49
N GLY A 235 -14.18 -1.77 -9.54
CA GLY A 235 -13.74 -2.35 -8.26
C GLY A 235 -13.24 -1.30 -7.26
N PHE A 236 -13.21 -1.66 -6.00
CA PHE A 236 -12.77 -0.75 -4.93
C PHE A 236 -11.33 -0.28 -5.17
N LYS A 237 -11.11 1.03 -5.02
CA LYS A 237 -9.78 1.65 -5.05
C LYS A 237 -9.35 2.06 -3.66
N THR A 238 -8.06 1.97 -3.42
CA THR A 238 -7.42 2.54 -2.23
C THR A 238 -6.68 3.79 -2.65
N LEU A 239 -6.94 4.91 -1.99
CA LEU A 239 -6.24 6.15 -2.26
C LEU A 239 -5.24 6.43 -1.14
N LYS A 240 -4.05 6.92 -1.53
CA LYS A 240 -3.09 7.48 -0.58
C LYS A 240 -2.89 8.95 -0.91
N VAL A 241 -3.14 9.81 0.07
CA VAL A 241 -2.92 11.26 -0.04
C VAL A 241 -1.55 11.59 0.53
N THR A 242 -0.77 12.38 -0.20
CA THR A 242 0.54 12.88 0.24
C THR A 242 0.58 14.39 0.03
N LYS A 243 0.97 15.12 1.08
CA LYS A 243 1.15 16.57 1.05
C LYS A 243 2.41 16.93 1.84
N ASN A 244 3.31 17.62 1.18
CA ASN A 244 4.55 18.14 1.74
C ASN A 244 5.08 19.26 0.84
N ALA A 245 6.16 19.91 1.24
CA ALA A 245 6.72 21.05 0.50
C ALA A 245 7.11 20.72 -0.95
N LEU A 246 7.56 19.48 -1.23
CA LEU A 246 7.88 19.05 -2.59
C LEU A 246 6.62 18.93 -3.45
N VAL A 247 5.56 18.33 -2.92
CA VAL A 247 4.26 18.23 -3.62
C VAL A 247 3.71 19.62 -3.89
N ASP A 248 3.75 20.50 -2.89
CA ASP A 248 3.25 21.88 -3.02
C ASP A 248 4.02 22.67 -4.08
N TYR A 249 5.34 22.49 -4.18
CA TYR A 249 6.15 23.10 -5.26
C TYR A 249 5.59 22.81 -6.65
N PHE A 250 5.11 21.59 -6.90
CA PHE A 250 4.56 21.22 -8.19
C PHE A 250 3.11 21.64 -8.39
N ILE A 251 2.25 21.47 -7.38
CA ILE A 251 0.82 21.76 -7.54
C ILE A 251 0.50 23.27 -7.52
N GLU A 252 1.39 24.12 -6.97
CA GLU A 252 1.20 25.57 -6.89
C GLU A 252 1.76 26.35 -8.11
N GLY A 253 2.08 25.65 -9.22
CA GLY A 253 2.46 26.33 -10.46
C GLY A 253 3.43 25.61 -11.37
N ASN A 254 4.01 24.47 -10.93
CA ASN A 254 5.02 23.73 -11.68
C ASN A 254 4.54 22.37 -12.20
N PHE A 255 3.24 22.12 -12.26
CA PHE A 255 2.68 20.84 -12.68
C PHE A 255 3.18 20.41 -14.06
N LYS A 256 3.36 21.33 -14.99
CA LYS A 256 3.82 21.02 -16.36
C LYS A 256 5.13 20.25 -16.39
N MET A 257 6.00 20.46 -15.41
CA MET A 257 7.29 19.78 -15.31
C MET A 257 7.15 18.27 -15.05
N ILE A 258 6.02 17.83 -14.47
CA ILE A 258 5.76 16.42 -14.13
C ILE A 258 4.56 15.83 -14.90
N ALA A 259 4.08 16.54 -15.92
CA ALA A 259 2.91 16.11 -16.68
C ALA A 259 3.15 14.89 -17.58
N LYS A 260 4.43 14.51 -17.79
CA LYS A 260 4.86 13.36 -18.59
C LYS A 260 5.85 12.50 -17.82
N PRO A 261 5.91 11.18 -18.07
CA PRO A 261 6.86 10.30 -17.42
C PRO A 261 8.31 10.54 -17.88
N PHE A 262 9.27 10.26 -16.99
CA PHE A 262 10.71 10.41 -17.26
C PHE A 262 11.38 9.09 -17.58
N THR A 263 10.90 7.97 -17.03
CA THR A 263 11.53 6.66 -17.14
C THR A 263 10.49 5.56 -17.39
N PRO A 264 10.91 4.40 -17.92
CA PRO A 264 10.04 3.23 -18.04
C PRO A 264 9.37 2.83 -16.73
N ASP A 265 10.07 2.89 -15.59
CA ASP A 265 9.50 2.54 -14.28
C ASP A 265 8.28 3.42 -13.92
N ILE A 266 8.34 4.73 -14.22
CA ILE A 266 7.21 5.63 -13.97
C ILE A 266 5.98 5.18 -14.79
N ILE A 267 6.16 4.78 -16.05
CA ILE A 267 5.07 4.30 -16.91
C ILE A 267 4.49 2.99 -16.35
N VAL A 268 5.34 2.09 -15.88
CA VAL A 268 4.93 0.79 -15.32
C VAL A 268 3.99 0.96 -14.13
N TYR A 269 4.34 1.81 -13.18
CA TYR A 269 3.62 1.94 -11.92
C TYR A 269 2.57 3.06 -11.94
N CYS A 270 2.87 4.21 -12.53
CA CYS A 270 2.03 5.41 -12.52
C CYS A 270 1.27 5.65 -13.83
N LYS A 271 1.55 4.87 -14.89
CA LYS A 271 1.09 5.14 -16.24
C LYS A 271 1.71 6.43 -16.82
N SER A 272 1.26 6.80 -18.01
CA SER A 272 1.84 7.93 -18.77
C SER A 272 0.97 9.19 -18.77
N SER A 273 -0.16 9.17 -18.05
CA SER A 273 -1.09 10.29 -18.03
C SER A 273 -1.65 10.48 -16.63
N TYR A 274 -1.76 11.74 -16.20
CA TYR A 274 -2.15 12.13 -14.85
C TYR A 274 -3.27 13.17 -14.92
N ILE A 275 -4.09 13.28 -13.86
CA ILE A 275 -5.13 14.29 -13.74
C ILE A 275 -4.59 15.40 -12.83
N PHE A 276 -4.78 16.66 -13.24
CA PHE A 276 -4.48 17.82 -12.42
C PHE A 276 -5.73 18.69 -12.25
N ILE A 277 -6.09 18.99 -11.01
CA ILE A 277 -7.26 19.78 -10.63
C ILE A 277 -6.77 21.08 -9.98
N GLU A 278 -7.09 22.19 -10.63
CA GLU A 278 -6.70 23.54 -10.17
C GLU A 278 -7.78 24.24 -9.35
N ALA A 279 -9.01 23.69 -9.34
CA ALA A 279 -10.13 24.27 -8.57
C ALA A 279 -9.79 24.40 -7.07
N GLU A 280 -10.36 25.41 -6.41
CA GLU A 280 -10.04 25.75 -5.02
C GLU A 280 -11.19 25.47 -4.04
N SER A 281 -12.45 25.54 -4.50
CA SER A 281 -13.60 25.19 -3.67
C SER A 281 -13.94 23.70 -3.78
N ASP A 282 -14.42 23.09 -2.70
CA ASP A 282 -14.77 21.66 -2.67
C ASP A 282 -15.77 21.28 -3.77
N GLU A 283 -16.77 22.12 -4.02
CA GLU A 283 -17.80 21.90 -5.04
C GLU A 283 -17.19 21.88 -6.45
N GLU A 284 -16.31 22.83 -6.75
CA GLU A 284 -15.62 22.90 -8.05
C GLU A 284 -14.60 21.76 -8.21
N ILE A 285 -13.87 21.42 -7.14
CA ILE A 285 -12.94 20.25 -7.14
C ILE A 285 -13.70 18.98 -7.48
N LEU A 286 -14.84 18.72 -6.82
CA LEU A 286 -15.63 17.51 -7.05
C LEU A 286 -16.24 17.48 -8.45
N LYS A 287 -16.71 18.61 -8.96
CA LYS A 287 -17.23 18.72 -10.32
C LYS A 287 -16.13 18.45 -11.36
N GLN A 288 -15.01 19.15 -11.24
CA GLN A 288 -13.86 18.94 -12.15
C GLN A 288 -13.33 17.50 -12.05
N ALA A 289 -13.23 16.92 -10.85
CA ALA A 289 -12.80 15.54 -10.65
C ALA A 289 -13.71 14.54 -11.36
N GLU A 290 -15.03 14.71 -11.28
CA GLU A 290 -15.98 13.84 -11.93
C GLU A 290 -15.85 13.90 -13.46
N GLU A 291 -15.80 15.11 -14.03
CA GLU A 291 -15.63 15.35 -15.47
C GLU A 291 -14.30 14.77 -15.99
N GLU A 292 -13.19 15.05 -15.32
CA GLU A 292 -11.86 14.60 -15.71
C GLU A 292 -11.67 13.09 -15.56
N ILE A 293 -12.17 12.46 -14.50
CA ILE A 293 -12.09 11.01 -14.30
C ILE A 293 -12.87 10.28 -15.39
N GLU A 294 -14.10 10.70 -15.70
CA GLU A 294 -14.91 10.03 -16.73
C GLU A 294 -14.31 10.24 -18.13
N ALA A 295 -13.83 11.44 -18.44
CA ALA A 295 -13.13 11.71 -19.68
C ALA A 295 -11.84 10.87 -19.81
N PHE A 296 -11.08 10.75 -18.72
CA PHE A 296 -9.87 9.94 -18.67
C PHE A 296 -10.16 8.45 -18.91
N VAL A 297 -11.13 7.88 -18.17
CA VAL A 297 -11.49 6.47 -18.30
C VAL A 297 -12.03 6.16 -19.69
N SER A 298 -12.90 7.03 -20.24
CA SER A 298 -13.46 6.87 -21.58
C SER A 298 -12.38 6.97 -22.67
N GLY A 299 -11.43 7.89 -22.52
CA GLY A 299 -10.37 8.12 -23.52
C GLY A 299 -9.19 7.16 -23.42
N LYS A 300 -8.85 6.69 -22.23
CA LYS A 300 -7.66 5.84 -21.98
C LYS A 300 -7.99 4.36 -21.76
N GLY A 301 -9.22 4.03 -21.40
CA GLY A 301 -9.63 2.64 -21.11
C GLY A 301 -9.13 2.06 -19.78
N TYR A 302 -8.59 2.90 -18.88
CA TYR A 302 -8.16 2.49 -17.54
C TYR A 302 -8.36 3.61 -16.51
N THR A 303 -8.42 3.25 -15.22
CA THR A 303 -8.54 4.20 -14.11
C THR A 303 -7.23 4.97 -13.90
N PRO A 304 -7.23 6.31 -13.78
CA PRO A 304 -6.02 7.09 -13.51
C PRO A 304 -5.31 6.58 -12.25
N LYS A 305 -3.98 6.59 -12.28
CA LYS A 305 -3.15 6.14 -11.14
C LYS A 305 -2.68 7.31 -10.28
N VAL A 306 -2.68 8.52 -10.82
CA VAL A 306 -2.21 9.73 -10.15
C VAL A 306 -3.17 10.87 -10.41
N LEU A 307 -3.63 11.51 -9.33
CA LEU A 307 -4.30 12.80 -9.36
C LEU A 307 -3.50 13.79 -8.51
N LEU A 308 -3.40 15.01 -8.98
CA LEU A 308 -2.80 16.13 -8.27
C LEU A 308 -3.88 17.19 -8.10
N ILE A 309 -4.16 17.59 -6.87
CA ILE A 309 -5.24 18.52 -6.56
C ILE A 309 -4.68 19.68 -5.74
N LYS A 310 -4.84 20.90 -6.26
CA LYS A 310 -4.41 22.11 -5.56
C LYS A 310 -5.06 22.17 -4.16
N GLY A 311 -4.28 22.50 -3.14
CA GLY A 311 -4.74 22.54 -1.74
C GLY A 311 -4.86 21.17 -1.04
N ILE A 312 -5.00 20.04 -1.77
CA ILE A 312 -5.11 18.69 -1.19
C ILE A 312 -3.78 17.94 -1.28
N GLY A 313 -3.15 17.89 -2.47
CA GLY A 313 -1.88 17.22 -2.67
C GLY A 313 -1.88 16.16 -3.78
N LEU A 314 -0.95 15.22 -3.67
CA LEU A 314 -0.83 14.04 -4.53
C LEU A 314 -1.76 12.94 -4.02
N ILE A 315 -2.63 12.43 -4.88
CA ILE A 315 -3.46 11.25 -4.64
C ILE A 315 -2.99 10.11 -5.53
N ALA A 316 -2.43 9.08 -4.93
CA ALA A 316 -2.08 7.84 -5.60
C ALA A 316 -3.25 6.85 -5.54
N VAL A 317 -3.63 6.27 -6.69
CA VAL A 317 -4.80 5.39 -6.86
C VAL A 317 -4.33 3.96 -7.10
N GLY A 318 -4.47 3.12 -6.09
CA GLY A 318 -4.09 1.71 -6.12
C GLY A 318 -5.29 0.76 -6.08
N ASP A 319 -5.07 -0.47 -6.56
CA ASP A 319 -6.00 -1.58 -6.37
C ASP A 319 -5.81 -2.25 -4.99
N SER A 320 -4.83 -1.80 -4.25
CA SER A 320 -4.55 -2.14 -2.84
C SER A 320 -3.73 -1.05 -2.19
N SER A 321 -3.66 -1.03 -0.86
CA SER A 321 -2.84 -0.11 -0.08
C SER A 321 -1.34 -0.20 -0.44
N ARG A 322 -0.85 -1.42 -0.70
CA ARG A 322 0.53 -1.64 -1.17
C ARG A 322 0.76 -1.02 -2.55
N ASN A 323 -0.19 -1.18 -3.46
CA ASN A 323 -0.09 -0.62 -4.80
C ASN A 323 -0.16 0.92 -4.76
N ALA A 324 -1.07 1.51 -3.96
CA ALA A 324 -1.13 2.95 -3.76
C ALA A 324 0.18 3.52 -3.18
N GLN A 325 0.82 2.82 -2.23
CA GLN A 325 2.11 3.21 -1.68
C GLN A 325 3.21 3.20 -2.76
N ILE A 326 3.31 2.15 -3.57
CA ILE A 326 4.29 2.06 -4.66
C ILE A 326 4.10 3.21 -5.65
N ILE A 327 2.85 3.52 -6.03
CA ILE A 327 2.55 4.64 -6.92
C ILE A 327 2.98 5.97 -6.29
N THR A 328 2.72 6.16 -4.98
CA THR A 328 3.18 7.34 -4.24
C THR A 328 4.70 7.48 -4.29
N ASP A 329 5.43 6.40 -4.00
CA ASP A 329 6.89 6.41 -3.94
C ASP A 329 7.50 6.71 -5.31
N VAL A 330 7.00 6.04 -6.37
CA VAL A 330 7.49 6.23 -7.75
C VAL A 330 7.15 7.62 -8.28
N PHE A 331 5.95 8.14 -8.00
CA PHE A 331 5.59 9.48 -8.49
C PHE A 331 6.29 10.60 -7.70
N THR A 332 6.54 10.38 -6.41
CA THR A 332 7.38 11.29 -5.60
C THR A 332 8.82 11.30 -6.14
N ASP A 333 9.34 10.16 -6.60
CA ASP A 333 10.64 10.10 -7.26
C ASP A 333 10.64 10.88 -8.58
N ALA A 334 9.59 10.76 -9.39
CA ALA A 334 9.42 11.56 -10.60
C ALA A 334 9.47 13.09 -10.32
N MET A 335 8.85 13.52 -9.21
CA MET A 335 8.94 14.91 -8.75
C MET A 335 10.37 15.31 -8.41
N LYS A 336 11.11 14.46 -7.67
CA LYS A 336 12.52 14.71 -7.33
C LYS A 336 13.39 14.78 -8.58
N ILE A 337 13.19 13.87 -9.54
CA ILE A 337 13.88 13.86 -10.84
C ILE A 337 13.65 15.18 -11.56
N ALA A 338 12.39 15.63 -11.69
CA ALA A 338 12.04 16.90 -12.33
C ALA A 338 12.71 18.10 -11.63
N PHE A 339 12.73 18.11 -10.31
CA PHE A 339 13.37 19.16 -9.52
C PHE A 339 14.88 19.21 -9.76
N TYR A 340 15.56 18.07 -9.66
CA TYR A 340 17.01 17.99 -9.87
C TYR A 340 17.40 18.30 -11.31
N ALA A 341 16.58 17.94 -12.29
CA ALA A 341 16.83 18.23 -13.70
C ALA A 341 16.93 19.74 -14.00
N GLN A 342 16.34 20.60 -13.14
CA GLN A 342 16.47 22.06 -13.28
C GLN A 342 17.93 22.52 -13.20
N SER A 343 18.78 21.84 -12.42
CA SER A 343 20.22 22.13 -12.32
C SER A 343 21.00 21.79 -13.60
N PHE A 344 20.37 21.05 -14.51
CA PHE A 344 20.98 20.59 -15.77
C PHE A 344 20.19 21.06 -17.02
N GLY A 345 19.57 22.24 -16.94
CA GLY A 345 18.90 22.91 -18.07
C GLY A 345 17.41 22.60 -18.22
N GLY A 346 16.80 22.00 -17.21
CA GLY A 346 15.39 21.66 -17.19
C GLY A 346 15.13 20.18 -17.48
N GLU A 347 13.89 19.77 -17.27
CA GLU A 347 13.43 18.40 -17.45
C GLU A 347 13.34 17.99 -18.94
N HIS A 348 13.70 16.75 -19.21
CA HIS A 348 13.57 16.09 -20.52
C HIS A 348 12.73 14.81 -20.34
N PRO A 349 11.38 14.91 -20.39
CA PRO A 349 10.50 13.75 -20.26
C PRO A 349 10.57 12.84 -21.49
N MET A 350 10.07 11.63 -21.37
CA MET A 350 10.00 10.65 -22.45
C MET A 350 9.13 11.17 -23.60
N GLU A 351 9.59 10.91 -24.84
CA GLU A 351 8.86 11.23 -26.04
C GLU A 351 7.67 10.28 -26.27
N ARG A 352 6.70 10.71 -27.08
CA ARG A 352 5.49 9.94 -27.33
C ARG A 352 5.76 8.53 -27.87
N ALA A 353 6.68 8.40 -28.81
CA ALA A 353 7.06 7.11 -29.39
C ALA A 353 7.64 6.14 -28.35
N TRP A 354 8.45 6.65 -27.42
CA TRP A 354 9.06 5.87 -26.34
C TRP A 354 8.00 5.39 -25.33
N ILE A 355 7.04 6.28 -25.00
CA ILE A 355 5.91 5.95 -24.12
C ILE A 355 5.07 4.83 -24.75
N ASP A 356 4.70 4.97 -26.01
CA ASP A 356 3.88 4.00 -26.74
C ASP A 356 4.56 2.62 -26.82
N PHE A 357 5.90 2.61 -26.98
CA PHE A 357 6.66 1.36 -26.94
C PHE A 357 6.54 0.65 -25.57
N ILE A 358 6.78 1.36 -24.46
CA ILE A 358 6.72 0.79 -23.11
C ILE A 358 5.30 0.35 -22.75
N ASP A 359 4.27 1.12 -23.08
CA ASP A 359 2.86 0.76 -22.79
C ASP A 359 2.41 -0.53 -23.50
N ASN A 360 2.99 -0.85 -24.67
CA ASN A 360 2.67 -2.04 -25.45
C ASN A 360 3.65 -3.21 -25.23
N TRP A 361 4.74 -3.02 -24.49
CA TRP A 361 5.75 -4.06 -24.31
C TRP A 361 5.26 -5.19 -23.38
N GLU A 362 5.32 -6.45 -23.83
CA GLU A 362 4.81 -7.64 -23.13
C GLU A 362 5.46 -7.85 -21.74
N VAL A 363 6.75 -7.54 -21.61
CA VAL A 363 7.51 -7.73 -20.36
C VAL A 363 6.95 -6.86 -19.24
N GLU A 364 6.60 -5.63 -19.54
CA GLU A 364 6.04 -4.71 -18.56
C GLU A 364 4.59 -5.05 -18.20
N ASN A 365 3.82 -5.57 -19.13
CA ASN A 365 2.50 -6.13 -18.87
C ASN A 365 2.55 -7.35 -17.92
N TYR A 366 3.61 -8.17 -18.00
CA TYR A 366 3.85 -9.27 -17.06
C TYR A 366 4.15 -8.76 -15.64
N ARG A 367 5.00 -7.75 -15.47
CA ARG A 367 5.29 -7.11 -14.17
C ARG A 367 4.01 -6.58 -13.51
N ARG A 368 3.13 -5.95 -14.30
CA ARG A 368 1.80 -5.47 -13.85
C ARG A 368 0.93 -6.63 -13.36
N LYS A 369 0.88 -7.76 -14.07
CA LYS A 369 0.10 -8.94 -13.68
C LYS A 369 0.59 -9.60 -12.40
N VAL A 370 1.90 -9.73 -12.21
CA VAL A 370 2.49 -10.30 -10.99
C VAL A 370 2.19 -9.42 -9.76
N ALA A 371 2.18 -8.09 -9.93
CA ALA A 371 1.84 -7.16 -8.85
C ALA A 371 0.35 -7.19 -8.46
N SER A 372 -0.55 -7.69 -9.33
CA SER A 372 -2.01 -7.71 -9.13
C SER A 372 -2.60 -9.07 -8.72
N SER A 373 -1.81 -10.14 -8.67
CA SER A 373 -2.30 -11.51 -8.41
C SER A 373 -2.32 -11.87 -6.92
N ALA A 374 -3.19 -11.23 -6.12
CA ALA A 374 -3.52 -11.69 -4.76
C ALA A 374 -4.91 -12.35 -4.74
N SER A 375 -5.12 -13.34 -3.86
CA SER A 375 -6.43 -14.00 -3.70
C SER A 375 -7.46 -12.98 -3.19
N LYS A 376 -8.62 -12.92 -3.83
CA LYS A 376 -9.71 -12.03 -3.46
C LYS A 376 -10.39 -12.50 -2.17
N GLY A 377 -10.19 -11.77 -1.08
CA GLY A 377 -10.92 -11.97 0.18
C GLY A 377 -12.27 -11.23 0.20
N ARG A 378 -13.12 -11.54 1.19
CA ARG A 378 -14.48 -10.93 1.32
C ARG A 378 -14.46 -9.42 1.56
N VAL A 379 -13.35 -8.88 2.10
CA VAL A 379 -13.18 -7.44 2.38
C VAL A 379 -12.05 -6.80 1.58
N GLU A 380 -11.67 -7.42 0.45
CA GLU A 380 -10.63 -6.86 -0.42
C GLU A 380 -11.01 -5.46 -0.92
N GLY A 381 -10.07 -4.53 -0.80
CA GLY A 381 -10.25 -3.13 -1.22
C GLY A 381 -11.15 -2.30 -0.30
N ARG A 382 -11.74 -2.87 0.76
CA ARG A 382 -12.56 -2.15 1.74
C ARG A 382 -11.68 -1.55 2.84
N THR A 383 -12.05 -0.36 3.27
CA THR A 383 -11.46 0.34 4.43
C THR A 383 -12.38 0.18 5.64
N ILE A 384 -11.88 -0.47 6.69
CA ILE A 384 -12.65 -0.81 7.88
C ILE A 384 -11.96 -0.27 9.12
N ILE A 385 -12.65 0.54 9.91
CA ILE A 385 -12.19 0.97 11.23
C ILE A 385 -12.71 -0.01 12.28
N VAL A 386 -11.83 -0.44 13.21
CA VAL A 386 -12.19 -1.21 14.39
C VAL A 386 -11.69 -0.49 15.63
N THR A 387 -12.60 0.06 16.45
CA THR A 387 -12.21 0.73 17.69
C THR A 387 -11.90 -0.28 18.80
N GLY A 388 -10.96 0.07 19.70
CA GLY A 388 -10.53 -0.84 20.78
C GLY A 388 -9.83 -2.10 20.27
N ALA A 389 -9.10 -2.01 19.14
CA ALA A 389 -8.46 -3.13 18.47
C ALA A 389 -7.11 -3.58 19.09
N ALA A 390 -6.70 -3.00 20.22
CA ALA A 390 -5.44 -3.35 20.88
C ALA A 390 -5.49 -4.68 21.63
N GLN A 391 -6.68 -5.19 21.95
CA GLN A 391 -6.89 -6.45 22.71
C GLN A 391 -8.30 -7.01 22.53
N GLY A 392 -8.50 -8.24 23.00
CA GLY A 392 -9.81 -8.87 23.13
C GLY A 392 -10.55 -9.09 21.82
N PHE A 393 -11.85 -8.81 21.79
CA PHE A 393 -12.65 -8.94 20.56
C PHE A 393 -12.13 -8.04 19.44
N GLY A 394 -11.77 -6.78 19.76
CA GLY A 394 -11.32 -5.82 18.74
C GLY A 394 -10.06 -6.28 18.01
N GLU A 395 -9.06 -6.76 18.75
CA GLU A 395 -7.83 -7.33 18.17
C GLU A 395 -8.15 -8.56 17.30
N GLY A 396 -8.94 -9.49 17.82
CA GLY A 396 -9.27 -10.72 17.10
C GLY A 396 -10.12 -10.44 15.84
N ILE A 397 -11.03 -9.46 15.87
CA ILE A 397 -11.79 -9.00 14.71
C ILE A 397 -10.86 -8.40 13.66
N ALA A 398 -9.93 -7.51 14.06
CA ALA A 398 -9.00 -6.90 13.15
C ALA A 398 -8.08 -7.94 12.47
N ARG A 399 -7.57 -8.93 13.22
CA ARG A 399 -6.78 -10.04 12.67
C ARG A 399 -7.57 -10.89 11.67
N GLU A 400 -8.83 -11.20 11.99
CA GLU A 400 -9.68 -11.98 11.09
C GLU A 400 -10.02 -11.20 9.82
N LEU A 401 -10.31 -9.89 9.90
CA LEU A 401 -10.52 -9.04 8.72
C LEU A 401 -9.28 -8.99 7.83
N MET A 402 -8.07 -8.96 8.42
CA MET A 402 -6.82 -9.07 7.65
C MET A 402 -6.74 -10.42 6.92
N ALA A 403 -7.10 -11.52 7.58
CA ALA A 403 -7.14 -12.85 6.96
C ALA A 403 -8.21 -12.96 5.84
N GLN A 404 -9.25 -12.11 5.89
CA GLN A 404 -10.32 -12.03 4.89
C GLN A 404 -10.02 -11.05 3.73
N GLY A 405 -8.78 -10.59 3.59
CA GLY A 405 -8.32 -9.83 2.43
C GLY A 405 -8.06 -8.35 2.67
N ALA A 406 -8.11 -7.85 3.91
CA ALA A 406 -7.63 -6.50 4.20
C ALA A 406 -6.11 -6.44 3.99
N ASN A 407 -5.66 -5.53 3.11
CA ASN A 407 -4.27 -5.55 2.61
C ASN A 407 -3.25 -4.91 3.56
N LYS A 408 -3.68 -4.00 4.44
CA LYS A 408 -2.83 -3.26 5.37
C LYS A 408 -3.64 -2.78 6.56
N ALA A 409 -3.06 -2.81 7.73
CA ALA A 409 -3.60 -2.15 8.92
C ALA A 409 -2.66 -1.03 9.38
N ILE A 410 -3.24 0.07 9.84
CA ILE A 410 -2.54 1.12 10.56
C ILE A 410 -3.13 1.24 11.97
N PHE A 411 -2.33 1.69 12.91
CA PHE A 411 -2.78 1.98 14.27
C PHE A 411 -2.88 3.49 14.46
N VAL A 412 -4.06 3.95 14.89
CA VAL A 412 -4.29 5.35 15.28
C VAL A 412 -4.75 5.37 16.73
N LYS A 413 -3.95 5.99 17.60
CA LYS A 413 -4.32 6.15 19.02
C LYS A 413 -5.55 7.04 19.13
N THR A 414 -6.67 6.49 19.59
CA THR A 414 -7.96 7.19 19.59
C THR A 414 -8.67 7.05 20.94
N ASN A 415 -9.17 8.18 21.46
CA ASN A 415 -10.14 8.21 22.54
C ASN A 415 -11.55 8.36 21.94
N VAL A 416 -12.35 7.29 22.01
CA VAL A 416 -13.71 7.28 21.43
C VAL A 416 -14.70 8.23 22.13
N ALA A 417 -14.38 8.69 23.34
CA ALA A 417 -15.16 9.68 24.10
C ALA A 417 -14.74 11.13 23.81
N ASP A 418 -13.87 11.34 22.83
CA ASP A 418 -13.41 12.67 22.41
C ASP A 418 -13.60 12.88 20.90
N MET A 419 -14.41 13.85 20.55
CA MET A 419 -14.73 14.18 19.15
C MET A 419 -13.51 14.64 18.34
N ALA A 420 -12.55 15.35 18.96
CA ALA A 420 -11.34 15.78 18.26
C ALA A 420 -10.46 14.56 17.89
N SER A 421 -10.32 13.61 18.82
CA SER A 421 -9.62 12.36 18.59
C SER A 421 -10.28 11.50 17.48
N LEU A 422 -11.62 11.48 17.43
CA LEU A 422 -12.36 10.78 16.37
C LEU A 422 -12.22 11.47 15.01
N ARG A 423 -12.23 12.79 14.93
CA ARG A 423 -11.97 13.51 13.68
C ARG A 423 -10.56 13.21 13.16
N ASN A 424 -9.57 13.18 14.05
CA ASN A 424 -8.22 12.78 13.66
C ASN A 424 -8.17 11.34 13.13
N LEU A 425 -8.89 10.41 13.75
CA LEU A 425 -9.01 9.03 13.24
C LEU A 425 -9.58 9.02 11.81
N MET A 426 -10.63 9.79 11.54
CA MET A 426 -11.21 9.92 10.19
C MET A 426 -10.18 10.48 9.21
N LYS A 427 -9.51 11.59 9.57
CA LYS A 427 -8.49 12.21 8.73
C LYS A 427 -7.36 11.25 8.38
N GLU A 428 -6.79 10.55 9.36
CA GLU A 428 -5.75 9.55 9.14
C GLU A 428 -6.23 8.39 8.25
N THR A 429 -7.47 7.96 8.43
CA THR A 429 -8.08 6.92 7.59
C THR A 429 -8.18 7.37 6.13
N ILE A 430 -8.67 8.57 5.89
CA ILE A 430 -8.83 9.11 4.54
C ILE A 430 -7.46 9.39 3.89
N LEU A 431 -6.49 9.89 4.61
CA LEU A 431 -5.14 10.12 4.09
C LEU A 431 -4.45 8.82 3.63
N ASN A 432 -4.70 7.71 4.32
CA ASN A 432 -4.02 6.44 4.04
C ASN A 432 -4.80 5.49 3.14
N PHE A 433 -6.14 5.63 3.04
CA PHE A 433 -6.99 4.67 2.31
C PHE A 433 -8.02 5.35 1.40
N GLY A 434 -8.32 6.61 1.61
CA GLY A 434 -9.25 7.40 0.79
C GLY A 434 -10.73 7.12 1.03
N ALA A 435 -11.09 6.24 1.97
CA ALA A 435 -12.46 5.75 2.14
C ALA A 435 -12.77 5.30 3.57
N LEU A 436 -14.07 5.08 3.85
CA LEU A 436 -14.56 4.40 5.05
C LEU A 436 -15.75 3.50 4.69
N ASP A 437 -15.49 2.26 4.32
CA ASP A 437 -16.53 1.31 3.90
C ASP A 437 -17.31 0.71 5.10
N ALA A 438 -16.65 0.49 6.24
CA ALA A 438 -17.29 0.02 7.45
C ALA A 438 -16.65 0.59 8.73
N PHE A 439 -17.47 0.87 9.73
CA PHE A 439 -17.04 1.31 11.05
C PHE A 439 -17.51 0.33 12.12
N VAL A 440 -16.57 -0.43 12.71
CA VAL A 440 -16.85 -1.37 13.80
C VAL A 440 -16.59 -0.69 15.15
N SER A 441 -17.68 -0.22 15.80
CA SER A 441 -17.66 0.38 17.13
C SER A 441 -17.58 -0.73 18.20
N ASN A 442 -16.35 -1.13 18.53
CA ASN A 442 -16.08 -2.22 19.48
C ASN A 442 -15.58 -1.74 20.85
N ALA A 443 -14.93 -0.57 20.94
CA ALA A 443 -14.41 -0.04 22.20
C ALA A 443 -15.47 -0.06 23.31
N GLY A 444 -15.14 -0.59 24.45
CA GLY A 444 -16.07 -0.69 25.57
C GLY A 444 -15.38 -1.06 26.89
N VAL A 445 -16.00 -0.69 27.99
CA VAL A 445 -15.50 -0.93 29.35
C VAL A 445 -16.57 -1.55 30.23
N VAL A 446 -16.12 -2.25 31.27
CA VAL A 446 -16.99 -2.83 32.29
C VAL A 446 -16.54 -2.32 33.66
N ARG A 447 -17.52 -1.92 34.48
CA ARG A 447 -17.40 -1.73 35.93
C ARG A 447 -18.59 -2.44 36.57
N ALA A 448 -18.35 -3.59 37.19
CA ALA A 448 -19.38 -4.36 37.86
C ALA A 448 -19.66 -3.76 39.26
N GLY A 449 -20.91 -3.77 39.67
CA GLY A 449 -21.35 -3.36 41.00
C GLY A 449 -22.87 -3.43 41.11
N GLY A 450 -23.40 -3.83 42.28
CA GLY A 450 -24.79 -3.67 42.62
C GLY A 450 -25.13 -2.22 42.99
N LEU A 451 -26.42 -1.92 43.25
CA LEU A 451 -26.89 -0.57 43.57
C LEU A 451 -26.16 0.06 44.75
N ASP A 452 -25.78 -0.74 45.74
CA ASP A 452 -25.12 -0.27 46.98
C ASP A 452 -23.61 0.01 46.82
N VAL A 453 -22.99 -0.45 45.72
CA VAL A 453 -21.52 -0.37 45.49
C VAL A 453 -21.15 0.45 44.25
N MET A 454 -22.07 0.61 43.29
CA MET A 454 -21.81 1.40 42.07
C MET A 454 -21.75 2.89 42.43
N THR A 455 -20.62 3.54 42.15
CA THR A 455 -20.51 4.98 42.35
C THR A 455 -21.02 5.75 41.11
N PRO A 456 -21.50 7.00 41.28
CA PRO A 456 -21.89 7.83 40.16
C PRO A 456 -20.80 7.96 39.11
N GLU A 457 -19.54 8.15 39.50
CA GLU A 457 -18.40 8.32 38.61
C GLU A 457 -18.14 7.06 37.74
N ASN A 458 -18.27 5.87 38.34
CA ASN A 458 -18.17 4.59 37.62
C ASN A 458 -19.33 4.42 36.64
N PHE A 459 -20.55 4.80 37.03
CA PHE A 459 -21.72 4.73 36.18
C PHE A 459 -21.58 5.68 34.99
N GLU A 460 -21.16 6.93 35.21
CA GLU A 460 -20.90 7.93 34.19
C GLU A 460 -19.79 7.48 33.23
N PHE A 461 -18.67 6.97 33.76
CA PHE A 461 -17.57 6.45 32.96
C PHE A 461 -18.00 5.32 32.02
N VAL A 462 -18.77 4.34 32.52
CA VAL A 462 -19.27 3.24 31.71
C VAL A 462 -20.26 3.74 30.66
N THR A 463 -21.17 4.66 31.03
CA THR A 463 -22.15 5.25 30.12
C THR A 463 -21.46 6.03 29.00
N LYS A 464 -20.47 6.83 29.34
CA LYS A 464 -19.71 7.63 28.39
C LYS A 464 -19.02 6.78 27.32
N ILE A 465 -18.38 5.67 27.72
CA ILE A 465 -17.64 4.83 26.76
C ILE A 465 -18.55 3.87 26.00
N ASN A 466 -19.57 3.29 26.63
CA ASN A 466 -20.37 2.23 25.97
C ASN A 466 -21.60 2.74 25.23
N TYR A 467 -22.07 3.96 25.54
CA TYR A 467 -23.30 4.53 24.98
C TYR A 467 -23.04 5.84 24.23
N GLU A 468 -22.52 6.86 24.92
CA GLU A 468 -22.28 8.18 24.33
C GLU A 468 -21.22 8.11 23.20
N ALA A 469 -20.12 7.38 23.41
CA ALA A 469 -19.08 7.23 22.41
C ALA A 469 -19.56 6.49 21.14
N TYR A 470 -20.57 5.62 21.25
CA TYR A 470 -21.16 5.02 20.04
C TYR A 470 -21.87 6.06 19.17
N PHE A 471 -22.57 7.00 19.79
CA PHE A 471 -23.14 8.13 19.06
C PHE A 471 -22.05 8.99 18.40
N PHE A 472 -20.95 9.29 19.11
CA PHE A 472 -19.85 10.06 18.52
C PHE A 472 -19.21 9.34 17.32
N CYS A 473 -18.96 8.04 17.46
CA CYS A 473 -18.45 7.21 16.37
C CYS A 473 -19.39 7.20 15.15
N ALA A 474 -20.68 6.97 15.38
CA ALA A 474 -21.68 6.97 14.31
C ALA A 474 -21.78 8.34 13.61
N LYS A 475 -21.68 9.45 14.38
CA LYS A 475 -21.73 10.80 13.83
C LYS A 475 -20.59 11.10 12.87
N VAL A 476 -19.35 10.76 13.21
CA VAL A 476 -18.19 11.03 12.33
C VAL A 476 -18.15 10.05 11.15
N ALA A 477 -18.49 8.77 11.36
CA ALA A 477 -18.51 7.76 10.30
C ALA A 477 -19.61 8.06 9.26
N SER A 478 -20.84 8.36 9.71
CA SER A 478 -21.97 8.63 8.81
C SER A 478 -21.75 9.85 7.93
N HIS A 479 -20.98 10.84 8.37
CA HIS A 479 -20.64 12.00 7.56
C HIS A 479 -19.89 11.57 6.28
N ILE A 480 -18.81 10.80 6.43
CA ILE A 480 -18.01 10.30 5.31
C ILE A 480 -18.84 9.33 4.43
N MET A 481 -19.54 8.39 5.06
CA MET A 481 -20.34 7.40 4.36
C MET A 481 -21.46 7.99 3.49
N LYS A 482 -22.09 9.09 3.96
CA LYS A 482 -23.09 9.83 3.17
C LYS A 482 -22.49 10.47 1.92
N ILE A 483 -21.25 10.94 2.01
CA ILE A 483 -20.51 11.48 0.86
C ILE A 483 -20.26 10.36 -0.14
N GLU A 484 -19.71 9.23 0.30
CA GLU A 484 -19.39 8.09 -0.56
C GLU A 484 -20.63 7.55 -1.29
N THR A 485 -21.71 7.29 -0.57
CA THR A 485 -22.94 6.75 -1.16
C THR A 485 -23.64 7.70 -2.13
N LYS A 486 -23.37 9.00 -2.08
CA LYS A 486 -23.88 10.00 -3.04
C LYS A 486 -23.30 9.79 -4.44
N TYR A 487 -22.03 9.36 -4.54
CA TYR A 487 -21.32 9.24 -5.82
C TYR A 487 -21.36 7.83 -6.45
N ASP A 488 -21.92 6.85 -5.75
CA ASP A 488 -22.20 5.52 -6.29
C ASP A 488 -23.57 5.01 -5.77
N PRO A 489 -24.61 4.94 -6.62
CA PRO A 489 -25.94 4.50 -6.21
C PRO A 489 -26.04 3.02 -5.85
N GLU A 490 -25.09 2.19 -6.26
CA GLU A 490 -25.05 0.75 -5.95
C GLU A 490 -24.24 0.45 -4.67
N TYR A 491 -23.58 1.46 -4.12
CA TYR A 491 -22.72 1.30 -2.97
C TYR A 491 -23.45 1.41 -1.64
N PHE A 492 -23.09 0.52 -0.69
CA PHE A 492 -23.55 0.52 0.70
C PHE A 492 -22.37 0.61 1.65
N ALA A 493 -22.52 1.40 2.72
CA ALA A 493 -21.57 1.49 3.83
C ALA A 493 -22.19 0.93 5.12
N ASP A 494 -21.37 0.58 6.11
CA ASP A 494 -21.78 -0.12 7.32
C ASP A 494 -21.28 0.54 8.61
N ILE A 495 -22.18 0.79 9.56
CA ILE A 495 -21.88 1.07 10.94
C ILE A 495 -22.28 -0.14 11.79
N ILE A 496 -21.32 -0.79 12.44
CA ILE A 496 -21.55 -2.02 13.18
C ILE A 496 -21.12 -1.84 14.63
N GLN A 497 -22.07 -1.93 15.57
CA GLN A 497 -21.76 -1.93 16.99
C GLN A 497 -21.42 -3.35 17.47
N VAL A 498 -20.29 -3.57 18.11
CA VAL A 498 -20.06 -4.76 18.93
C VAL A 498 -20.71 -4.51 20.29
N ASN A 499 -21.93 -4.99 20.40
CA ASN A 499 -22.78 -4.85 21.58
C ASN A 499 -22.49 -5.96 22.61
N SER A 500 -23.48 -6.66 23.10
CA SER A 500 -23.38 -7.79 24.05
C SER A 500 -24.72 -8.51 24.17
N LYS A 501 -24.71 -9.77 24.60
CA LYS A 501 -25.92 -10.42 25.13
C LYS A 501 -26.58 -9.61 26.26
N SER A 502 -25.79 -8.80 26.99
CA SER A 502 -26.30 -7.90 28.03
C SER A 502 -27.10 -6.71 27.50
N GLY A 503 -27.09 -6.45 26.18
CA GLY A 503 -28.01 -5.53 25.52
C GLY A 503 -29.33 -6.19 25.14
N LEU A 504 -29.43 -7.51 25.19
CA LEU A 504 -30.66 -8.28 24.89
C LEU A 504 -31.36 -8.77 26.16
N ARG A 505 -30.64 -8.84 27.28
CA ARG A 505 -31.15 -9.33 28.55
C ARG A 505 -30.44 -8.65 29.73
N GLY A 506 -31.20 -8.24 30.76
CA GLY A 506 -30.66 -7.62 31.98
C GLY A 506 -29.61 -8.49 32.67
N SER A 507 -28.66 -7.83 33.34
CA SER A 507 -27.54 -8.47 34.03
C SER A 507 -27.44 -8.02 35.48
N LYS A 508 -27.53 -8.95 36.46
CA LYS A 508 -27.41 -8.64 37.87
C LYS A 508 -26.02 -8.09 38.20
N ALA A 509 -25.96 -7.02 38.99
CA ALA A 509 -24.74 -6.33 39.43
C ALA A 509 -23.84 -5.84 38.25
N ASN A 510 -24.45 -5.50 37.11
CA ASN A 510 -23.78 -5.00 35.92
C ASN A 510 -24.70 -4.04 35.13
N PHE A 511 -25.58 -3.32 35.81
CA PHE A 511 -26.66 -2.56 35.21
C PHE A 511 -26.15 -1.35 34.40
N ALA A 512 -25.05 -0.71 34.80
CA ALA A 512 -24.45 0.38 34.01
C ALA A 512 -24.02 -0.09 32.61
N TYR A 513 -23.32 -1.23 32.56
CA TYR A 513 -22.93 -1.86 31.30
C TYR A 513 -24.15 -2.32 30.48
N ALA A 514 -25.08 -3.06 31.12
CA ALA A 514 -26.27 -3.54 30.46
C ALA A 514 -27.15 -2.40 29.93
N GLY A 515 -27.35 -1.35 30.73
CA GLY A 515 -28.10 -0.14 30.33
C GLY A 515 -27.50 0.52 29.10
N GLY A 516 -26.18 0.72 29.08
CA GLY A 516 -25.48 1.26 27.91
C GLY A 516 -25.61 0.37 26.65
N LYS A 517 -25.57 -0.98 26.82
CA LYS A 517 -25.75 -1.94 25.71
C LYS A 517 -27.20 -2.00 25.21
N PHE A 518 -28.22 -1.96 26.09
CA PHE A 518 -29.63 -1.80 25.70
C PHE A 518 -29.86 -0.48 24.95
N GLY A 519 -29.36 0.63 25.49
CA GLY A 519 -29.43 1.92 24.83
C GLY A 519 -28.76 1.91 23.45
N GLY A 520 -27.63 1.22 23.32
CA GLY A 520 -26.91 1.03 22.06
C GLY A 520 -27.75 0.33 20.98
N ILE A 521 -28.60 -0.65 21.34
CA ILE A 521 -29.54 -1.27 20.38
C ILE A 521 -30.60 -0.24 19.94
N GLY A 522 -31.12 0.55 20.87
CA GLY A 522 -32.05 1.63 20.55
C GLY A 522 -31.44 2.67 19.60
N LEU A 523 -30.17 3.06 19.84
CA LEU A 523 -29.42 3.93 18.93
C LEU A 523 -29.22 3.28 17.55
N THR A 524 -28.88 1.98 17.51
CA THR A 524 -28.74 1.22 16.25
C THR A 524 -29.98 1.32 15.39
N GLN A 525 -31.16 1.07 15.99
CA GLN A 525 -32.44 1.17 15.28
C GLN A 525 -32.74 2.59 14.81
N SER A 526 -32.51 3.59 15.65
CA SER A 526 -32.74 4.99 15.32
C SER A 526 -31.81 5.47 14.20
N PHE A 527 -30.51 5.14 14.29
CA PHE A 527 -29.55 5.47 13.25
C PHE A 527 -29.84 4.73 11.94
N ALA A 528 -30.29 3.46 12.00
CA ALA A 528 -30.68 2.71 10.82
C ALA A 528 -31.83 3.41 10.07
N LEU A 529 -32.87 3.87 10.78
CA LEU A 529 -33.98 4.62 10.18
C LEU A 529 -33.53 5.94 9.55
N GLU A 530 -32.64 6.67 10.22
CA GLU A 530 -32.12 7.94 9.73
C GLU A 530 -31.19 7.78 8.53
N LEU A 531 -30.35 6.72 8.51
CA LEU A 531 -29.28 6.54 7.55
C LEU A 531 -29.65 5.64 6.36
N ALA A 532 -30.72 4.86 6.44
CA ALA A 532 -31.19 4.01 5.35
C ALA A 532 -31.42 4.74 4.00
N PRO A 533 -31.98 5.98 3.98
CA PRO A 533 -32.12 6.73 2.73
C PRO A 533 -30.77 7.03 2.05
N TYR A 534 -29.70 7.03 2.80
CA TYR A 534 -28.33 7.23 2.30
C TYR A 534 -27.59 5.91 2.03
N ARG A 535 -28.25 4.75 2.09
CA ARG A 535 -27.62 3.42 1.94
C ARG A 535 -26.48 3.15 2.93
N VAL A 536 -26.56 3.74 4.11
CA VAL A 536 -25.67 3.43 5.24
C VAL A 536 -26.44 2.52 6.18
N LYS A 537 -26.03 1.27 6.27
CA LYS A 537 -26.63 0.26 7.14
C LYS A 537 -26.07 0.38 8.57
N VAL A 538 -26.90 0.17 9.56
CA VAL A 538 -26.49 0.23 10.97
C VAL A 538 -27.01 -1.01 11.69
N ASN A 539 -26.11 -1.86 12.19
CA ASN A 539 -26.44 -3.11 12.86
C ASN A 539 -25.64 -3.29 14.16
N SER A 540 -26.17 -4.06 15.09
CA SER A 540 -25.48 -4.47 16.33
C SER A 540 -25.20 -5.95 16.31
N ILE A 541 -23.96 -6.36 16.57
CA ILE A 541 -23.61 -7.75 16.87
C ILE A 541 -23.60 -7.91 18.38
N CYS A 542 -24.32 -8.91 18.90
CA CYS A 542 -24.51 -9.15 20.32
C CYS A 542 -23.80 -10.44 20.77
N PRO A 543 -22.45 -10.40 21.03
CA PRO A 543 -21.69 -11.57 21.43
C PRO A 543 -22.08 -12.10 22.83
N GLY A 544 -21.91 -13.42 23.02
CA GLY A 544 -21.78 -14.07 24.29
C GLY A 544 -20.44 -13.76 24.99
N ASN A 545 -20.12 -14.54 26.02
CA ASN A 545 -18.86 -14.35 26.74
C ASN A 545 -17.67 -14.91 25.95
N TYR A 546 -16.61 -14.14 25.86
CA TYR A 546 -15.30 -14.56 25.34
C TYR A 546 -14.44 -15.05 26.48
N TYR A 547 -14.64 -16.33 26.88
CA TYR A 547 -14.01 -16.89 28.05
C TYR A 547 -12.49 -17.01 27.98
N ASP A 548 -11.92 -17.14 26.77
CA ASP A 548 -10.47 -17.18 26.55
C ASP A 548 -9.86 -15.79 26.38
N GLY A 549 -10.70 -14.75 26.32
CA GLY A 549 -10.25 -13.35 26.21
C GLY A 549 -9.82 -12.76 27.56
N PRO A 550 -9.00 -11.68 27.51
CA PRO A 550 -8.32 -11.13 28.70
C PRO A 550 -9.28 -10.68 29.82
N LEU A 551 -10.50 -10.24 29.48
CA LEU A 551 -11.52 -9.87 30.49
C LEU A 551 -11.86 -11.04 31.43
N TRP A 552 -11.87 -12.27 30.93
CA TRP A 552 -12.21 -13.47 31.71
C TRP A 552 -10.99 -14.24 32.19
N SER A 553 -10.00 -14.41 31.33
CA SER A 553 -8.88 -15.36 31.54
C SER A 553 -7.62 -14.76 32.13
N ASN A 554 -7.54 -13.42 32.30
CA ASN A 554 -6.35 -12.80 32.89
C ASN A 554 -6.12 -13.40 34.31
N PRO A 555 -4.92 -13.95 34.59
CA PRO A 555 -4.65 -14.65 35.83
C PRO A 555 -4.60 -13.74 37.08
N GLU A 556 -4.39 -12.44 36.91
CA GLU A 556 -4.29 -11.49 38.00
C GLU A 556 -5.65 -10.84 38.34
N ASN A 557 -6.39 -10.44 37.29
CA ASN A 557 -7.59 -9.63 37.43
C ASN A 557 -8.76 -10.05 36.52
N GLY A 558 -8.71 -11.21 35.89
CA GLY A 558 -9.80 -11.72 35.05
C GLY A 558 -11.03 -12.12 35.88
N LEU A 559 -12.19 -12.12 35.21
CA LEU A 559 -13.45 -12.41 35.90
C LEU A 559 -13.50 -13.81 36.54
N PHE A 560 -12.80 -14.79 35.99
CA PHE A 560 -12.76 -16.12 36.58
C PHE A 560 -12.13 -16.11 37.99
N ILE A 561 -10.96 -15.44 38.13
CA ILE A 561 -10.28 -15.36 39.44
C ILE A 561 -11.05 -14.44 40.42
N GLN A 562 -11.63 -13.35 39.91
CA GLN A 562 -12.47 -12.47 40.74
C GLN A 562 -13.68 -13.20 41.29
N TYR A 563 -14.36 -14.01 40.47
CA TYR A 563 -15.56 -14.77 40.87
C TYR A 563 -15.24 -15.95 41.78
N LEU A 564 -14.07 -16.57 41.60
CA LEU A 564 -13.57 -17.59 42.54
C LEU A 564 -13.34 -16.96 43.90
N ASN A 565 -12.58 -15.87 43.99
CA ASN A 565 -12.23 -15.18 45.22
C ASN A 565 -13.47 -14.60 45.94
N ALA A 566 -14.46 -14.14 45.18
CA ALA A 566 -15.72 -13.65 45.73
C ALA A 566 -16.73 -14.74 46.11
N GLY A 567 -16.40 -16.03 45.94
CA GLY A 567 -17.32 -17.14 46.22
C GLY A 567 -18.61 -17.13 45.40
N LYS A 568 -18.57 -16.54 44.21
CA LYS A 568 -19.76 -16.35 43.35
C LYS A 568 -20.34 -17.64 42.79
N VAL A 569 -19.52 -18.68 42.67
CA VAL A 569 -19.91 -20.02 42.22
C VAL A 569 -19.87 -20.95 43.40
N PRO A 570 -21.03 -21.43 43.90
CA PRO A 570 -21.10 -22.31 45.06
C PRO A 570 -20.27 -23.58 44.84
N GLY A 571 -19.35 -23.86 45.77
CA GLY A 571 -18.52 -25.06 45.75
C GLY A 571 -17.31 -25.04 44.82
N ALA A 572 -17.10 -23.99 44.04
CA ALA A 572 -15.91 -23.85 43.21
C ALA A 572 -14.65 -23.69 44.06
N LYS A 573 -13.59 -24.43 43.72
CA LYS A 573 -12.28 -24.41 44.39
C LYS A 573 -11.18 -23.91 43.46
N THR A 574 -11.41 -23.96 42.18
CA THR A 574 -10.45 -23.60 41.14
C THR A 574 -11.07 -22.65 40.11
N VAL A 575 -10.22 -21.93 39.36
CA VAL A 575 -10.64 -21.13 38.21
C VAL A 575 -11.35 -22.00 37.17
N GLN A 576 -10.94 -23.24 37.00
CA GLN A 576 -11.59 -24.17 36.08
C GLN A 576 -13.02 -24.50 36.50
N ASP A 577 -13.31 -24.68 37.80
CA ASP A 577 -14.68 -24.92 38.29
C ASP A 577 -15.59 -23.72 37.92
N VAL A 578 -15.07 -22.50 38.04
CA VAL A 578 -15.80 -21.28 37.66
C VAL A 578 -16.04 -21.25 36.16
N LYS A 579 -15.02 -21.59 35.35
CA LYS A 579 -15.14 -21.65 33.86
C LYS A 579 -16.19 -22.69 33.47
N ASP A 580 -16.15 -23.87 34.03
CA ASP A 580 -17.09 -24.97 33.73
C ASP A 580 -18.52 -24.60 34.10
N TYR A 581 -18.71 -23.95 35.25
CA TYR A 581 -20.02 -23.45 35.69
C TYR A 581 -20.61 -22.45 34.66
N TYR A 582 -19.82 -21.50 34.19
CA TYR A 582 -20.30 -20.53 33.20
C TYR A 582 -20.49 -21.14 31.82
N LEU A 583 -19.65 -22.09 31.40
CA LEU A 583 -19.82 -22.85 30.15
C LEU A 583 -21.10 -23.71 30.21
N ALA A 584 -21.43 -24.26 31.37
CA ALA A 584 -22.65 -25.04 31.56
C ALA A 584 -23.93 -24.24 31.30
N GLN A 585 -23.88 -22.92 31.42
CA GLN A 585 -25.00 -22.03 31.14
C GLN A 585 -25.15 -21.70 29.65
N VAL A 586 -24.20 -22.09 28.80
CA VAL A 586 -24.27 -21.92 27.34
C VAL A 586 -24.81 -23.20 26.72
N PRO A 587 -25.96 -23.22 26.05
CA PRO A 587 -26.51 -24.42 25.42
C PRO A 587 -25.53 -25.19 24.54
N MET A 588 -24.77 -24.48 23.72
CA MET A 588 -23.72 -25.07 22.84
C MET A 588 -22.42 -25.41 23.58
N ARG A 589 -22.32 -25.20 24.89
CA ARG A 589 -21.12 -25.47 25.70
C ARG A 589 -19.83 -24.83 25.18
N LYS A 590 -19.95 -23.75 24.48
CA LYS A 590 -18.85 -23.03 23.82
C LYS A 590 -18.94 -21.54 24.12
N GLY A 591 -17.80 -20.92 24.47
CA GLY A 591 -17.69 -19.47 24.54
C GLY A 591 -17.75 -18.84 23.13
N CYS A 592 -18.14 -17.58 23.05
CA CYS A 592 -18.03 -16.79 21.83
C CYS A 592 -16.55 -16.37 21.62
N ASN A 593 -16.06 -16.41 20.41
CA ASN A 593 -14.70 -15.97 20.07
C ASN A 593 -14.73 -14.88 18.98
N PRO A 594 -13.59 -14.18 18.73
CA PRO A 594 -13.53 -13.13 17.73
C PRO A 594 -13.90 -13.57 16.31
N VAL A 595 -13.58 -14.81 15.92
CA VAL A 595 -13.92 -15.37 14.59
C VAL A 595 -15.43 -15.49 14.43
N ASP A 596 -16.16 -15.95 15.49
CA ASP A 596 -17.62 -16.05 15.47
C ASP A 596 -18.26 -14.65 15.32
N VAL A 597 -17.71 -13.63 16.00
CA VAL A 597 -18.17 -12.24 15.90
C VAL A 597 -17.86 -11.67 14.51
N CYS A 598 -16.66 -11.91 13.99
CA CYS A 598 -16.26 -11.43 12.66
C CYS A 598 -17.13 -12.03 11.55
N LYS A 599 -17.53 -13.30 11.65
CA LYS A 599 -18.49 -13.91 10.71
C LYS A 599 -19.83 -13.17 10.66
N ALA A 600 -20.32 -12.72 11.81
CA ALA A 600 -21.54 -11.93 11.87
C ALA A 600 -21.35 -10.50 11.31
N ILE A 601 -20.18 -9.90 11.55
CA ILE A 601 -19.79 -8.62 10.94
C ILE A 601 -19.75 -8.76 9.41
N LEU A 602 -19.09 -9.79 8.89
CA LEU A 602 -19.01 -10.05 7.45
C LEU A 602 -20.41 -10.33 6.84
N TYR A 603 -21.29 -11.03 7.57
CA TYR A 603 -22.68 -11.20 7.16
C TYR A 603 -23.39 -9.84 7.02
N ALA A 604 -23.26 -8.97 8.04
CA ALA A 604 -23.88 -7.64 8.01
C ALA A 604 -23.35 -6.78 6.85
N ILE A 605 -22.04 -6.87 6.52
CA ILE A 605 -21.42 -6.17 5.39
C ILE A 605 -21.96 -6.69 4.04
N ASP A 606 -22.03 -8.01 3.86
CA ASP A 606 -22.44 -8.62 2.60
C ASP A 606 -23.96 -8.50 2.34
N GLN A 607 -24.75 -8.41 3.40
CA GLN A 607 -26.21 -8.34 3.33
C GLN A 607 -26.68 -6.92 3.03
N THR A 608 -27.29 -6.68 1.88
CA THR A 608 -27.80 -5.35 1.47
C THR A 608 -29.27 -5.11 1.86
N GLY A 609 -30.00 -6.15 2.26
CA GLY A 609 -31.42 -6.09 2.63
C GLY A 609 -31.68 -5.92 4.13
N GLU A 610 -30.65 -5.77 4.98
CA GLU A 610 -30.78 -5.77 6.43
C GLU A 610 -30.11 -4.55 7.09
N THR A 611 -30.89 -3.85 7.92
CA THR A 611 -30.41 -2.76 8.78
C THR A 611 -31.24 -2.67 10.06
N GLY A 612 -30.72 -2.08 11.12
CA GLY A 612 -31.41 -1.91 12.40
C GLY A 612 -31.47 -3.17 13.27
N GLN A 613 -30.70 -4.21 12.94
CA GLN A 613 -30.79 -5.51 13.60
C GLN A 613 -29.83 -5.63 14.79
N ALA A 614 -30.27 -6.44 15.80
CA ALA A 614 -29.45 -6.91 16.89
C ALA A 614 -29.19 -8.40 16.69
N ILE A 615 -28.01 -8.77 16.18
CA ILE A 615 -27.65 -10.13 15.75
C ILE A 615 -26.98 -10.88 16.91
N PRO A 616 -27.61 -11.88 17.54
CA PRO A 616 -27.03 -12.61 18.66
C PRO A 616 -25.99 -13.64 18.18
N VAL A 617 -24.80 -13.63 18.82
CA VAL A 617 -23.74 -14.63 18.64
C VAL A 617 -23.40 -15.20 20.03
N THR A 618 -24.33 -15.95 20.62
CA THR A 618 -24.35 -16.27 22.06
C THR A 618 -24.24 -17.76 22.40
N GLY A 619 -24.15 -18.64 21.40
CA GLY A 619 -24.20 -20.08 21.61
C GLY A 619 -25.53 -20.58 22.24
N GLY A 620 -26.61 -19.84 21.99
CA GLY A 620 -27.96 -20.13 22.52
C GLY A 620 -28.25 -19.54 23.91
N GLN A 621 -27.32 -18.78 24.52
CA GLN A 621 -27.54 -18.15 25.83
C GLN A 621 -28.67 -17.13 25.85
N VAL A 622 -28.89 -16.46 24.73
CA VAL A 622 -30.02 -15.55 24.49
C VAL A 622 -30.62 -15.89 23.15
N MET A 623 -31.91 -16.10 23.12
CA MET A 623 -32.70 -16.32 21.92
C MET A 623 -33.70 -15.14 21.79
N LEU A 624 -33.81 -14.58 20.62
CA LEU A 624 -34.81 -13.55 20.30
C LEU A 624 -36.12 -14.28 19.93
N ALA A 625 -37.25 -13.79 20.46
CA ALA A 625 -38.59 -14.27 20.14
C ALA A 625 -39.21 -13.42 19.05
#